data_9b6e0b828ba019bcba76f4b129ac9e12
#
_entry.id   9b6e0b828ba019bcba76f4b129ac9e12
#
_cell.length_a   1.000
_cell.length_b   1.000
_cell.length_c   1.000
_cell.angle_alpha   90.00
_cell.angle_beta   90.00
_cell.angle_gamma   90.00
#
_symmetry.space_group_name_H-M   'P 1'
#
loop_
_entity.id
_entity.type
_entity.pdbx_description
1 polymer ?
#
loop_
_entity_poly.entity_id
_entity_poly.type
_entity_poly.pdbx_seq_one_letter_code
_entity_poly.pdbx_strand_id
1 'polypeptide(L)'
;MLEAAHYSAAGAKHKSAFALPKDYFDGDVNEPVLHTAVRAFLNNQRQGTAATKTRSYVSGGNQKPWKQKGTGRARQGSSRAPHWRGGGVVFGPSPRDYTTDLPRKVKQLARRSALNARAREGAVHVIESIAFAAPKTSQLVELLTKLGVAESKVLVLTATHRPAVWLSSRNLPRVDVLPYSDASAYDILWADQVVVEEPALTGTEAAANPTAPAAEGKAAPKAKKASPAKVKAKAKAEKKAAKPKAAKKAPKAKAAAKKPAKKAAPKKKGGK
;
A
#
# COMPACT_ATOMS: atom_id res chain seq x y z
N MET A 1 29.21 -10.75 23.52
CA MET A 1 27.77 -11.04 23.34
C MET A 1 27.02 -9.78 23.70
N LEU A 2 25.96 -9.46 23.01
CA LEU A 2 25.10 -8.34 23.38
C LEU A 2 24.16 -8.80 24.50
N GLU A 3 24.00 -7.95 25.51
CA GLU A 3 23.15 -8.21 26.66
C GLU A 3 22.06 -7.14 26.77
N ALA A 4 20.88 -7.52 27.24
CA ALA A 4 19.77 -6.61 27.46
C ALA A 4 19.26 -6.66 28.89
N ALA A 5 18.68 -5.57 29.37
CA ALA A 5 18.05 -5.53 30.68
C ALA A 5 16.83 -6.46 30.69
N HIS A 6 16.76 -7.35 31.68
CA HIS A 6 15.71 -8.35 31.83
C HIS A 6 14.70 -7.95 32.91
N TYR A 7 13.41 -8.11 32.62
CA TYR A 7 12.33 -7.73 33.50
C TYR A 7 11.29 -8.86 33.64
N SER A 8 10.72 -8.96 34.82
CA SER A 8 9.60 -9.86 35.05
C SER A 8 8.30 -9.35 34.39
N ALA A 9 7.29 -10.18 34.31
CA ALA A 9 5.96 -9.80 33.78
C ALA A 9 5.32 -8.61 34.55
N ALA A 10 5.69 -8.38 35.81
CA ALA A 10 5.24 -7.25 36.63
C ALA A 10 6.07 -5.96 36.46
N GLY A 11 7.11 -5.99 35.62
CA GLY A 11 8.02 -4.86 35.38
C GLY A 11 9.15 -4.72 36.39
N ALA A 12 9.40 -5.72 37.26
CA ALA A 12 10.54 -5.69 38.15
C ALA A 12 11.82 -6.13 37.42
N LYS A 13 12.92 -5.40 37.61
CA LYS A 13 14.19 -5.71 36.97
C LYS A 13 14.85 -6.92 37.61
N HIS A 14 15.24 -7.91 36.80
CA HIS A 14 16.05 -9.03 37.24
C HIS A 14 17.49 -8.61 37.49
N LYS A 15 18.19 -9.34 38.39
CA LYS A 15 19.61 -9.11 38.69
C LYS A 15 20.52 -9.56 37.53
N SER A 16 20.10 -10.55 36.75
CA SER A 16 20.83 -11.08 35.60
C SER A 16 20.38 -10.39 34.33
N ALA A 17 21.34 -9.97 33.49
CA ALA A 17 21.06 -9.53 32.14
C ALA A 17 20.67 -10.71 31.24
N PHE A 18 19.82 -10.47 30.27
CA PHE A 18 19.43 -11.47 29.27
C PHE A 18 20.43 -11.50 28.13
N ALA A 19 21.03 -12.66 27.86
CA ALA A 19 21.93 -12.85 26.73
C ALA A 19 21.13 -12.92 25.42
N LEU A 20 21.31 -11.95 24.54
CA LEU A 20 20.58 -11.89 23.27
C LEU A 20 21.05 -12.99 22.31
N PRO A 21 20.12 -13.70 21.63
CA PRO A 21 20.46 -14.79 20.70
C PRO A 21 21.22 -14.28 19.48
N LYS A 22 22.33 -14.94 19.14
CA LYS A 22 23.21 -14.54 18.02
C LYS A 22 22.53 -14.57 16.64
N ASP A 23 21.48 -15.35 16.49
CA ASP A 23 20.74 -15.44 15.22
C ASP A 23 20.14 -14.10 14.78
N TYR A 24 19.76 -13.27 15.74
CA TYR A 24 19.17 -11.95 15.52
C TYR A 24 20.11 -10.80 15.91
N PHE A 25 21.08 -11.04 16.80
CA PHE A 25 21.96 -10.06 17.41
C PHE A 25 23.43 -10.47 17.22
N ASP A 26 23.89 -10.45 15.95
CA ASP A 26 25.30 -10.72 15.60
C ASP A 26 26.22 -9.54 15.88
N GLY A 27 25.66 -8.38 16.16
CA GLY A 27 26.38 -7.13 16.41
C GLY A 27 26.68 -6.32 15.14
N ASP A 28 26.43 -6.85 13.94
CA ASP A 28 26.74 -6.13 12.70
C ASP A 28 25.60 -5.18 12.29
N VAL A 29 25.96 -3.95 11.91
CA VAL A 29 25.04 -2.92 11.44
C VAL A 29 25.41 -2.52 10.01
N ASN A 30 24.51 -2.76 9.06
CA ASN A 30 24.68 -2.42 7.66
C ASN A 30 23.81 -1.19 7.32
N GLU A 31 24.38 0.02 7.43
CA GLU A 31 23.68 1.28 7.19
C GLU A 31 23.10 1.43 5.77
N PRO A 32 23.82 1.09 4.68
CA PRO A 32 23.28 1.17 3.32
C PRO A 32 22.01 0.33 3.12
N VAL A 33 21.96 -0.86 3.72
CA VAL A 33 20.80 -1.76 3.65
C VAL A 33 19.64 -1.20 4.48
N LEU A 34 19.92 -0.64 5.66
CA LEU A 34 18.92 0.06 6.48
C LEU A 34 18.29 1.23 5.72
N HIS A 35 19.12 2.12 5.17
CA HIS A 35 18.63 3.26 4.38
C HIS A 35 17.74 2.81 3.22
N THR A 36 18.16 1.77 2.48
CA THR A 36 17.39 1.25 1.36
C THR A 36 16.04 0.68 1.82
N ALA A 37 16.00 -0.04 2.94
CA ALA A 37 14.78 -0.60 3.50
C ALA A 37 13.80 0.48 3.99
N VAL A 38 14.30 1.48 4.72
CA VAL A 38 13.50 2.62 5.20
C VAL A 38 12.94 3.43 4.02
N ARG A 39 13.76 3.71 3.00
CA ARG A 39 13.32 4.41 1.80
C ARG A 39 12.23 3.65 1.05
N ALA A 40 12.38 2.34 0.90
CA ALA A 40 11.36 1.51 0.25
C ALA A 40 10.06 1.49 1.06
N PHE A 41 10.14 1.36 2.39
CA PHE A 41 8.98 1.39 3.27
C PHE A 41 8.20 2.70 3.14
N LEU A 42 8.88 3.85 3.23
CA LEU A 42 8.25 5.17 3.09
C LEU A 42 7.68 5.42 1.69
N ASN A 43 8.38 4.96 0.64
CA ASN A 43 7.88 5.07 -0.73
C ASN A 43 6.60 4.25 -0.93
N ASN A 44 6.53 3.04 -0.37
CA ASN A 44 5.38 2.16 -0.50
C ASN A 44 4.11 2.68 0.20
N GLN A 45 4.25 3.63 1.13
CA GLN A 45 3.12 4.32 1.75
C GLN A 45 2.53 5.44 0.87
N ARG A 46 3.28 5.88 -0.17
CA ARG A 46 2.85 7.00 -1.02
C ARG A 46 1.83 6.53 -2.05
N GLN A 47 0.68 7.16 -2.09
CA GLN A 47 -0.40 6.82 -3.03
C GLN A 47 -0.16 7.34 -4.46
N GLY A 48 0.60 8.43 -4.63
CA GLY A 48 1.00 8.94 -5.93
C GLY A 48 -0.12 9.52 -6.82
N THR A 49 -1.18 10.05 -6.24
CA THR A 49 -2.39 10.52 -6.94
C THR A 49 -2.30 11.94 -7.51
N ALA A 50 -1.18 12.64 -7.32
CA ALA A 50 -1.01 13.99 -7.83
C ALA A 50 -1.13 14.02 -9.36
N ALA A 51 -2.04 14.84 -9.88
CA ALA A 51 -2.31 14.96 -11.31
C ALA A 51 -2.64 16.39 -11.72
N THR A 52 -2.18 16.79 -12.89
CA THR A 52 -2.58 18.03 -13.54
C THR A 52 -3.24 17.73 -14.88
N LYS A 53 -4.16 18.59 -15.29
CA LYS A 53 -4.83 18.45 -16.58
C LYS A 53 -3.96 18.99 -17.71
N THR A 54 -3.59 18.15 -18.66
CA THR A 54 -3.00 18.58 -19.93
C THR A 54 -4.06 19.23 -20.82
N ARG A 55 -3.66 19.88 -21.90
CA ARG A 55 -4.59 20.57 -22.81
C ARG A 55 -5.73 19.69 -23.32
N SER A 56 -5.53 18.37 -23.39
CA SER A 56 -6.54 17.41 -23.82
C SER A 56 -7.64 17.17 -22.79
N TYR A 57 -7.30 17.28 -21.49
CA TYR A 57 -8.20 17.02 -20.38
C TYR A 57 -8.89 18.28 -19.85
N VAL A 58 -8.44 19.48 -20.27
CA VAL A 58 -9.10 20.74 -19.89
C VAL A 58 -10.36 20.92 -20.74
N SER A 59 -11.50 21.11 -20.10
CA SER A 59 -12.78 21.35 -20.79
C SER A 59 -12.76 22.60 -21.66
N GLY A 60 -13.38 22.55 -22.82
CA GLY A 60 -13.48 23.65 -23.79
C GLY A 60 -12.36 23.69 -24.84
N GLY A 61 -12.37 24.70 -25.70
CA GLY A 61 -11.36 24.91 -26.72
C GLY A 61 -11.46 23.97 -27.94
N ASN A 62 -12.61 23.36 -28.19
CA ASN A 62 -12.83 22.43 -29.30
C ASN A 62 -12.81 23.10 -30.65
N GLN A 63 -13.12 24.41 -30.70
CA GLN A 63 -13.12 25.22 -31.94
C GLN A 63 -11.83 26.03 -32.06
N LYS A 64 -11.30 26.14 -33.29
CA LYS A 64 -10.16 27.00 -33.59
C LYS A 64 -10.57 28.47 -33.36
N PRO A 65 -9.81 29.29 -32.57
CA PRO A 65 -10.19 30.66 -32.24
C PRO A 65 -10.38 31.58 -33.45
N TRP A 66 -9.55 31.43 -34.50
CA TRP A 66 -9.63 32.20 -35.74
C TRP A 66 -9.02 31.46 -36.92
N LYS A 67 -9.20 31.97 -38.12
CA LYS A 67 -8.68 31.40 -39.38
C LYS A 67 -7.15 31.35 -39.36
N GLN A 68 -6.55 30.46 -40.15
CA GLN A 68 -5.10 30.21 -40.19
C GLN A 68 -4.30 31.40 -40.72
N LYS A 69 -4.89 32.19 -41.66
CA LYS A 69 -4.30 33.37 -42.29
C LYS A 69 -5.36 34.48 -42.42
N GLY A 70 -4.94 35.76 -42.67
CA GLY A 70 -5.83 36.88 -42.93
C GLY A 70 -6.41 37.57 -41.70
N THR A 71 -5.89 37.33 -40.48
CA THR A 71 -6.37 37.99 -39.24
C THR A 71 -5.34 38.91 -38.60
N GLY A 72 -4.10 38.98 -39.11
CA GLY A 72 -3.01 39.76 -38.49
C GLY A 72 -2.55 39.24 -37.13
N ARG A 73 -3.18 38.19 -36.60
CA ARG A 73 -2.88 37.61 -35.28
C ARG A 73 -1.98 36.37 -35.40
N ALA A 74 -1.28 36.04 -34.31
CA ALA A 74 -0.52 34.80 -34.21
C ALA A 74 -1.43 33.55 -34.39
N ARG A 75 -0.92 32.53 -35.07
CA ARG A 75 -1.69 31.31 -35.33
C ARG A 75 -1.97 30.56 -34.04
N GLN A 76 -3.23 30.17 -33.81
CA GLN A 76 -3.68 29.47 -32.62
C GLN A 76 -4.53 28.26 -33.00
N GLY A 77 -4.28 27.14 -32.33
CA GLY A 77 -5.06 25.91 -32.55
C GLY A 77 -6.21 25.74 -31.56
N SER A 78 -6.01 26.15 -30.32
CA SER A 78 -6.99 25.99 -29.25
C SER A 78 -6.80 27.05 -28.17
N SER A 79 -7.87 27.52 -27.53
CA SER A 79 -7.83 28.40 -26.37
C SER A 79 -7.40 27.68 -25.07
N ARG A 80 -7.23 26.35 -25.11
CA ARG A 80 -6.71 25.55 -23.98
C ARG A 80 -5.24 25.20 -24.11
N ALA A 81 -4.52 25.82 -25.05
CA ALA A 81 -3.08 25.72 -25.17
C ALA A 81 -2.37 26.23 -23.88
N PRO A 82 -1.18 25.71 -23.52
CA PRO A 82 -0.54 26.06 -22.25
C PRO A 82 -0.22 27.51 -22.01
N HIS A 83 -0.01 28.30 -23.09
CA HIS A 83 0.27 29.74 -23.05
C HIS A 83 -0.99 30.58 -22.85
N TRP A 84 -2.16 29.98 -22.87
CA TRP A 84 -3.41 30.67 -22.62
C TRP A 84 -3.81 30.59 -21.14
N ARG A 85 -4.38 31.68 -20.62
CA ARG A 85 -4.99 31.69 -19.29
C ARG A 85 -6.12 30.64 -19.23
N GLY A 86 -6.07 29.75 -18.25
CA GLY A 86 -6.98 28.60 -18.16
C GLY A 86 -6.70 27.48 -19.16
N GLY A 87 -5.52 27.47 -19.79
CA GLY A 87 -5.03 26.35 -20.59
C GLY A 87 -4.50 25.19 -19.75
N GLY A 88 -4.10 24.10 -20.42
CA GLY A 88 -3.54 22.92 -19.77
C GLY A 88 -2.09 23.12 -19.36
N VAL A 89 -1.63 22.29 -18.42
CA VAL A 89 -0.22 22.21 -17.98
C VAL A 89 0.54 21.26 -18.91
N VAL A 90 1.80 21.58 -19.27
CA VAL A 90 2.61 20.74 -20.17
C VAL A 90 3.31 19.63 -19.37
N PHE A 91 4.14 20.00 -18.39
CA PHE A 91 4.96 19.11 -17.59
C PHE A 91 4.51 19.10 -16.12
N GLY A 92 3.23 18.92 -15.89
CA GLY A 92 2.70 18.78 -14.54
C GLY A 92 2.87 17.36 -14.00
N PRO A 93 2.63 17.17 -12.69
CA PRO A 93 2.65 15.84 -12.10
C PRO A 93 1.59 14.94 -12.77
N SER A 94 1.97 13.71 -13.01
CA SER A 94 1.06 12.63 -13.43
C SER A 94 1.01 11.55 -12.36
N PRO A 95 -0.14 10.88 -12.17
CA PRO A 95 -0.23 9.76 -11.25
C PRO A 95 0.83 8.72 -11.58
N ARG A 96 1.56 8.29 -10.55
CA ARG A 96 2.59 7.26 -10.70
C ARG A 96 2.64 6.36 -9.47
N ASP A 97 3.07 5.14 -9.65
CA ASP A 97 3.37 4.22 -8.57
C ASP A 97 4.77 4.50 -8.01
N TYR A 98 4.87 4.50 -6.69
CA TYR A 98 6.12 4.63 -5.94
C TYR A 98 6.59 3.30 -5.34
N THR A 99 5.86 2.23 -5.59
CA THR A 99 6.14 0.92 -5.02
C THR A 99 7.55 0.45 -5.39
N THR A 100 8.32 0.12 -4.38
CA THR A 100 9.67 -0.43 -4.51
C THR A 100 9.70 -1.78 -3.81
N ASP A 101 9.92 -2.85 -4.55
CA ASP A 101 10.05 -4.18 -3.97
C ASP A 101 11.50 -4.52 -3.64
N LEU A 102 11.72 -5.08 -2.44
CA LEU A 102 13.03 -5.52 -1.96
C LEU A 102 13.04 -7.04 -1.78
N PRO A 103 14.15 -7.72 -2.13
CA PRO A 103 14.32 -9.13 -1.87
C PRO A 103 14.17 -9.46 -0.38
N ARG A 104 13.56 -10.64 -0.06
CA ARG A 104 13.33 -11.06 1.32
C ARG A 104 14.61 -11.08 2.17
N LYS A 105 15.74 -11.53 1.61
CA LYS A 105 17.03 -11.55 2.31
C LYS A 105 17.49 -10.15 2.72
N VAL A 106 17.26 -9.12 1.86
CA VAL A 106 17.61 -7.73 2.15
C VAL A 106 16.73 -7.17 3.27
N LYS A 107 15.42 -7.47 3.27
CA LYS A 107 14.49 -7.09 4.35
C LYS A 107 14.92 -7.72 5.69
N GLN A 108 15.31 -8.99 5.69
CA GLN A 108 15.79 -9.69 6.89
C GLN A 108 17.10 -9.11 7.40
N LEU A 109 18.07 -8.83 6.53
CA LEU A 109 19.34 -8.19 6.89
C LEU A 109 19.12 -6.79 7.46
N ALA A 110 18.24 -5.98 6.86
CA ALA A 110 17.87 -4.67 7.38
C ALA A 110 17.28 -4.76 8.80
N ARG A 111 16.34 -5.70 9.02
CA ARG A 111 15.73 -5.91 10.34
C ARG A 111 16.78 -6.30 11.39
N ARG A 112 17.68 -7.25 11.06
CA ARG A 112 18.78 -7.65 11.95
C ARG A 112 19.68 -6.46 12.28
N SER A 113 20.08 -5.69 11.28
CA SER A 113 20.89 -4.49 11.46
C SER A 113 20.20 -3.43 12.33
N ALA A 114 18.88 -3.25 12.23
CA ALA A 114 18.11 -2.33 13.07
C ALA A 114 18.10 -2.80 14.55
N LEU A 115 17.88 -4.09 14.79
CA LEU A 115 17.92 -4.67 16.13
C LEU A 115 19.32 -4.54 16.75
N ASN A 116 20.38 -4.79 15.97
CA ASN A 116 21.74 -4.63 16.41
C ASN A 116 22.09 -3.17 16.76
N ALA A 117 21.61 -2.21 15.98
CA ALA A 117 21.80 -0.79 16.29
C ALA A 117 21.17 -0.44 17.64
N ARG A 118 19.92 -0.83 17.88
CA ARG A 118 19.25 -0.61 19.17
C ARG A 118 19.88 -1.36 20.34
N ALA A 119 20.38 -2.58 20.10
CA ALA A 119 21.09 -3.33 21.13
C ALA A 119 22.44 -2.68 21.50
N ARG A 120 23.18 -2.12 20.54
CA ARG A 120 24.43 -1.37 20.80
C ARG A 120 24.19 -0.09 21.61
N GLU A 121 23.05 0.55 21.40
CA GLU A 121 22.63 1.75 22.16
C GLU A 121 22.12 1.41 23.57
N GLY A 122 21.96 0.10 23.90
CA GLY A 122 21.37 -0.33 25.18
C GLY A 122 19.87 -0.07 25.27
N ALA A 123 19.21 0.16 24.13
CA ALA A 123 17.80 0.52 24.03
C ALA A 123 16.87 -0.69 23.92
N VAL A 124 17.40 -1.91 24.12
CA VAL A 124 16.60 -3.16 24.08
C VAL A 124 16.35 -3.65 25.49
N HIS A 125 15.08 -3.88 25.81
CA HIS A 125 14.62 -4.42 27.08
C HIS A 125 13.90 -5.74 26.83
N VAL A 126 14.21 -6.76 27.60
CA VAL A 126 13.54 -8.08 27.50
C VAL A 126 12.60 -8.26 28.70
N ILE A 127 11.38 -8.67 28.43
CA ILE A 127 10.35 -8.96 29.43
C ILE A 127 9.89 -10.42 29.29
N GLU A 128 9.62 -11.10 30.41
CA GLU A 128 9.18 -12.50 30.39
C GLU A 128 7.92 -12.71 29.54
N SER A 129 6.86 -11.95 29.84
CA SER A 129 5.62 -11.99 29.04
C SER A 129 4.73 -10.80 29.37
N ILE A 130 3.91 -10.36 28.40
CA ILE A 130 2.90 -9.31 28.60
C ILE A 130 1.53 -9.90 28.34
N ALA A 131 0.80 -10.24 29.40
CA ALA A 131 -0.54 -10.80 29.30
C ALA A 131 -1.54 -9.97 30.09
N PHE A 132 -2.53 -9.42 29.38
CA PHE A 132 -3.63 -8.70 30.00
C PHE A 132 -4.93 -9.51 29.85
N ALA A 133 -5.66 -9.70 30.95
CA ALA A 133 -6.96 -10.38 30.93
C ALA A 133 -8.03 -9.54 30.19
N ALA A 134 -7.95 -8.22 30.29
CA ALA A 134 -8.82 -7.27 29.61
C ALA A 134 -7.98 -6.09 29.09
N PRO A 135 -8.38 -5.42 27.99
CA PRO A 135 -7.66 -4.25 27.48
C PRO A 135 -7.79 -3.08 28.47
N LYS A 136 -6.67 -2.63 29.03
CA LYS A 136 -6.57 -1.48 29.94
C LYS A 136 -5.29 -0.68 29.65
N THR A 137 -5.42 0.57 29.28
CA THR A 137 -4.30 1.50 29.02
C THR A 137 -3.48 1.80 30.27
N SER A 138 -4.12 1.92 31.45
CA SER A 138 -3.42 2.20 32.71
C SER A 138 -2.39 1.13 33.06
N GLN A 139 -2.73 -0.16 32.88
CA GLN A 139 -1.81 -1.26 33.14
C GLN A 139 -0.57 -1.21 32.25
N LEU A 140 -0.73 -0.85 30.97
CA LEU A 140 0.41 -0.71 30.06
C LEU A 140 1.27 0.50 30.44
N VAL A 141 0.67 1.64 30.79
CA VAL A 141 1.41 2.84 31.25
C VAL A 141 2.17 2.55 32.53
N GLU A 142 1.58 1.88 33.52
CA GLU A 142 2.25 1.47 34.75
C GLU A 142 3.45 0.55 34.47
N LEU A 143 3.30 -0.41 33.54
CA LEU A 143 4.39 -1.27 33.11
C LEU A 143 5.52 -0.45 32.51
N LEU A 144 5.24 0.45 31.55
CA LEU A 144 6.24 1.28 30.89
C LEU A 144 6.92 2.25 31.85
N THR A 145 6.19 2.75 32.85
CA THR A 145 6.76 3.59 33.93
C THR A 145 7.74 2.81 34.78
N LYS A 146 7.41 1.57 35.15
CA LYS A 146 8.33 0.68 35.91
C LYS A 146 9.59 0.33 35.11
N LEU A 147 9.46 0.20 33.77
CA LEU A 147 10.59 0.01 32.88
C LEU A 147 11.43 1.28 32.68
N GLY A 148 10.92 2.46 33.09
CA GLY A 148 11.58 3.75 32.92
C GLY A 148 11.55 4.30 31.50
N VAL A 149 10.64 3.79 30.62
CA VAL A 149 10.58 4.13 29.19
C VAL A 149 9.30 4.90 28.79
N ALA A 150 8.48 5.30 29.75
CA ALA A 150 7.16 5.88 29.50
C ALA A 150 7.16 7.18 28.70
N GLU A 151 8.25 7.98 28.73
CA GLU A 151 8.35 9.27 28.04
C GLU A 151 8.94 9.16 26.62
N SER A 152 9.61 8.05 26.31
CA SER A 152 10.21 7.78 25.02
C SER A 152 9.23 7.12 24.03
N LYS A 153 9.64 7.02 22.76
CA LYS A 153 8.91 6.21 21.78
C LYS A 153 9.25 4.74 22.01
N VAL A 154 8.24 3.94 22.30
CA VAL A 154 8.41 2.53 22.64
C VAL A 154 7.75 1.63 21.61
N LEU A 155 8.51 0.66 21.13
CA LEU A 155 8.00 -0.45 20.34
C LEU A 155 7.97 -1.70 21.20
N VAL A 156 6.78 -2.27 21.41
CA VAL A 156 6.60 -3.51 22.14
C VAL A 156 6.43 -4.66 21.14
N LEU A 157 7.35 -5.61 21.19
CA LEU A 157 7.38 -6.79 20.33
C LEU A 157 6.89 -8.01 21.11
N THR A 158 5.70 -8.47 20.78
CA THR A 158 5.08 -9.65 21.38
C THR A 158 5.43 -10.92 20.59
N ALA A 159 5.44 -12.07 21.23
CA ALA A 159 5.69 -13.35 20.57
C ALA A 159 4.60 -13.68 19.54
N THR A 160 3.33 -13.44 19.92
CA THR A 160 2.14 -13.66 19.10
C THR A 160 1.26 -12.43 19.10
N HIS A 161 0.31 -12.34 18.17
CA HIS A 161 -0.66 -11.25 18.18
C HIS A 161 -1.55 -11.32 19.44
N ARG A 162 -1.46 -10.31 20.31
CA ARG A 162 -2.23 -10.20 21.56
C ARG A 162 -3.21 -9.02 21.50
N PRO A 163 -4.49 -9.26 21.15
CA PRO A 163 -5.47 -8.19 20.96
C PRO A 163 -5.66 -7.30 22.18
N ALA A 164 -5.61 -7.86 23.39
CA ALA A 164 -5.77 -7.08 24.62
C ALA A 164 -4.63 -6.08 24.84
N VAL A 165 -3.38 -6.47 24.55
CA VAL A 165 -2.21 -5.58 24.64
C VAL A 165 -2.25 -4.52 23.57
N TRP A 166 -2.56 -4.90 22.32
CA TRP A 166 -2.70 -3.97 21.20
C TRP A 166 -3.81 -2.92 21.45
N LEU A 167 -4.99 -3.33 21.90
CA LEU A 167 -6.07 -2.40 22.25
C LEU A 167 -5.68 -1.46 23.41
N SER A 168 -4.84 -1.91 24.34
CA SER A 168 -4.33 -1.10 25.45
C SER A 168 -3.34 -0.02 24.99
N SER A 169 -2.57 -0.29 23.93
CA SER A 169 -1.55 0.65 23.40
C SER A 169 -2.12 1.67 22.42
N ARG A 170 -3.19 1.34 21.68
CA ARG A 170 -3.70 2.14 20.55
C ARG A 170 -4.00 3.61 20.89
N ASN A 171 -4.35 3.93 22.13
CA ASN A 171 -4.60 5.30 22.56
C ASN A 171 -3.32 6.07 22.96
N LEU A 172 -2.17 5.40 23.02
CA LEU A 172 -0.90 6.01 23.41
C LEU A 172 -0.12 6.43 22.16
N PRO A 173 0.17 7.73 21.93
CA PRO A 173 0.74 8.21 20.68
C PRO A 173 2.21 7.83 20.47
N ARG A 174 2.91 7.38 21.54
CA ARG A 174 4.33 7.04 21.53
C ARG A 174 4.59 5.54 21.71
N VAL A 175 3.54 4.72 21.70
CA VAL A 175 3.66 3.27 21.95
C VAL A 175 3.02 2.50 20.83
N ASP A 176 3.82 1.67 20.14
CA ASP A 176 3.34 0.72 19.17
C ASP A 176 3.54 -0.71 19.66
N VAL A 177 2.57 -1.59 19.38
CA VAL A 177 2.62 -3.00 19.73
C VAL A 177 2.46 -3.83 18.48
N LEU A 178 3.47 -4.63 18.18
CA LEU A 178 3.51 -5.51 17.00
C LEU A 178 3.97 -6.92 17.40
N PRO A 179 3.51 -7.95 16.68
CA PRO A 179 4.15 -9.26 16.76
C PRO A 179 5.60 -9.16 16.27
N TYR A 180 6.50 -9.89 16.91
CA TYR A 180 7.92 -9.89 16.51
C TYR A 180 8.11 -10.28 15.04
N SER A 181 7.27 -11.16 14.46
CA SER A 181 7.31 -11.54 13.04
C SER A 181 7.09 -10.39 12.07
N ASP A 182 6.23 -9.44 12.43
CA ASP A 182 5.69 -8.41 11.54
C ASP A 182 6.49 -7.09 11.63
N ALA A 183 7.30 -6.91 12.67
CA ALA A 183 8.11 -5.73 12.86
C ALA A 183 9.08 -5.51 11.70
N SER A 184 9.00 -4.35 11.05
CA SER A 184 9.92 -3.93 10.01
C SER A 184 11.15 -3.21 10.58
N ALA A 185 12.18 -3.03 9.75
CA ALA A 185 13.35 -2.22 10.14
C ALA A 185 12.96 -0.76 10.44
N TYR A 186 11.94 -0.22 9.78
CA TYR A 186 11.43 1.12 10.02
C TYR A 186 10.84 1.26 11.42
N ASP A 187 9.98 0.31 11.84
CA ASP A 187 9.32 0.34 13.15
C ASP A 187 10.35 0.28 14.28
N ILE A 188 11.38 -0.57 14.14
CA ILE A 188 12.47 -0.71 15.11
C ILE A 188 13.30 0.59 15.21
N LEU A 189 13.60 1.25 14.09
CA LEU A 189 14.35 2.51 14.07
C LEU A 189 13.48 3.72 14.47
N TRP A 190 12.17 3.66 14.30
CA TRP A 190 11.24 4.72 14.75
C TRP A 190 11.18 4.82 16.27
N ALA A 191 11.25 3.66 16.96
CA ALA A 191 11.21 3.60 18.41
C ALA A 191 12.56 3.93 19.02
N ASP A 192 12.56 4.75 20.08
CA ASP A 192 13.75 5.05 20.88
C ASP A 192 14.12 3.86 21.79
N GLN A 193 13.09 3.14 22.27
CA GLN A 193 13.24 1.95 23.11
C GLN A 193 12.42 0.78 22.55
N VAL A 194 13.01 -0.40 22.60
CA VAL A 194 12.38 -1.63 22.10
C VAL A 194 12.20 -2.61 23.27
N VAL A 195 10.97 -2.98 23.55
CA VAL A 195 10.62 -3.97 24.58
C VAL A 195 10.25 -5.27 23.88
N VAL A 196 10.96 -6.35 24.14
CA VAL A 196 10.77 -7.65 23.47
C VAL A 196 10.34 -8.68 24.48
N GLU A 197 9.31 -9.46 24.19
CA GLU A 197 8.96 -10.63 24.99
C GLU A 197 10.02 -11.74 24.83
N GLU A 198 10.41 -12.39 25.92
CA GLU A 198 11.36 -13.50 25.91
C GLU A 198 10.93 -14.65 24.96
N PRO A 199 9.66 -15.10 24.95
CA PRO A 199 9.21 -16.13 24.01
C PRO A 199 9.34 -15.74 22.53
N ALA A 200 9.35 -14.43 22.21
CA ALA A 200 9.56 -13.95 20.86
C ALA A 200 10.99 -14.17 20.35
N LEU A 201 11.97 -14.18 21.26
CA LEU A 201 13.38 -14.43 20.96
C LEU A 201 13.74 -15.93 21.01
N THR A 202 13.15 -16.67 21.94
CA THR A 202 13.43 -18.11 22.12
C THR A 202 12.59 -19.00 21.20
N GLY A 203 11.57 -18.44 20.53
CA GLY A 203 10.70 -19.18 19.60
C GLY A 203 9.72 -20.15 20.26
N THR A 204 9.64 -20.15 21.59
CA THR A 204 8.85 -21.13 22.37
C THR A 204 7.33 -21.00 22.17
N GLU A 205 6.80 -19.81 21.83
CA GLU A 205 5.36 -19.62 21.57
C GLU A 205 4.98 -19.67 20.08
N ALA A 206 5.93 -19.64 19.15
CA ALA A 206 5.63 -19.78 17.72
C ALA A 206 5.02 -21.16 17.36
N ALA A 207 5.27 -22.17 18.21
CA ALA A 207 4.69 -23.50 18.10
C ALA A 207 3.22 -23.60 18.60
N ALA A 208 2.74 -22.59 19.35
CA ALA A 208 1.40 -22.61 19.96
C ALA A 208 0.32 -21.87 19.15
N ASN A 209 0.63 -21.31 17.97
CA ASN A 209 -0.34 -20.68 17.10
C ASN A 209 -0.90 -21.70 16.07
N PRO A 210 -2.13 -22.19 16.22
CA PRO A 210 -2.73 -23.16 15.29
C PRO A 210 -3.21 -22.53 13.97
N THR A 211 -2.81 -21.29 13.64
CA THR A 211 -3.26 -20.58 12.44
C THR A 211 -2.19 -20.44 11.34
N ALA A 212 -1.05 -21.15 11.45
CA ALA A 212 -0.27 -21.45 10.26
C ALA A 212 -1.00 -22.59 9.52
N PRO A 213 -1.38 -22.44 8.23
CA PRO A 213 -1.90 -23.58 7.49
C PRO A 213 -0.81 -24.66 7.50
N ALA A 214 -1.12 -25.79 8.13
CA ALA A 214 -0.28 -26.96 8.10
C ALA A 214 0.14 -27.20 6.65
N ALA A 215 1.45 -27.36 6.45
CA ALA A 215 1.99 -27.84 5.19
C ALA A 215 1.48 -29.27 5.00
N GLU A 216 0.26 -29.39 4.47
CA GLU A 216 -0.27 -30.66 4.00
C GLU A 216 0.62 -31.21 2.91
N GLY A 217 0.86 -32.47 3.07
CA GLY A 217 1.79 -33.30 2.36
C GLY A 217 1.77 -33.15 0.83
N LYS A 218 2.92 -33.49 0.27
CA LYS A 218 3.20 -33.67 -1.13
C LYS A 218 2.00 -34.23 -1.90
N ALA A 219 1.21 -33.35 -2.51
CA ALA A 219 0.23 -33.73 -3.51
C ALA A 219 0.93 -33.75 -4.88
N ALA A 220 0.68 -34.79 -5.64
CA ALA A 220 1.16 -35.09 -6.98
C ALA A 220 1.06 -33.89 -7.96
N PRO A 221 1.83 -33.88 -9.06
CA PRO A 221 1.93 -32.74 -9.96
C PRO A 221 0.60 -32.44 -10.63
N LYS A 222 -0.02 -31.30 -10.28
CA LYS A 222 -1.24 -30.81 -10.92
C LYS A 222 -0.95 -30.50 -12.39
N ALA A 223 -1.68 -31.16 -13.27
CA ALA A 223 -1.73 -30.89 -14.70
C ALA A 223 -1.88 -29.37 -14.97
N LYS A 224 -1.05 -28.85 -15.88
CA LYS A 224 -1.05 -27.45 -16.30
C LYS A 224 -2.44 -27.06 -16.82
N LYS A 225 -3.17 -26.23 -16.10
CA LYS A 225 -4.38 -25.59 -16.60
C LYS A 225 -4.03 -24.71 -17.79
N ALA A 226 -4.57 -25.03 -18.95
CA ALA A 226 -4.44 -24.23 -20.16
C ALA A 226 -4.99 -22.81 -19.93
N SER A 227 -4.29 -21.80 -20.41
CA SER A 227 -4.65 -20.38 -20.28
C SER A 227 -6.01 -20.08 -20.93
N PRO A 228 -6.79 -19.13 -20.40
CA PRO A 228 -8.16 -18.84 -20.87
C PRO A 228 -8.25 -18.32 -22.33
N ALA A 229 -7.12 -17.97 -22.95
CA ALA A 229 -7.08 -17.55 -24.36
C ALA A 229 -7.37 -18.67 -25.35
N LYS A 230 -7.02 -19.96 -25.04
CA LYS A 230 -7.26 -21.10 -25.94
C LYS A 230 -8.71 -21.59 -25.92
N VAL A 231 -9.46 -21.35 -24.84
CA VAL A 231 -10.87 -21.77 -24.71
C VAL A 231 -11.79 -20.88 -25.56
N LYS A 232 -11.49 -19.57 -25.69
CA LYS A 232 -12.30 -18.66 -26.53
C LYS A 232 -12.10 -18.90 -28.03
N ALA A 233 -10.96 -19.42 -28.46
CA ALA A 233 -10.74 -19.74 -29.88
C ALA A 233 -11.51 -21.01 -30.32
N LYS A 234 -11.64 -22.02 -29.45
CA LYS A 234 -12.36 -23.26 -29.75
C LYS A 234 -13.89 -23.06 -29.81
N ALA A 235 -14.43 -22.25 -28.90
CA ALA A 235 -15.88 -21.90 -28.90
C ALA A 235 -16.29 -21.03 -30.08
N LYS A 236 -15.36 -20.25 -30.69
CA LYS A 236 -15.65 -19.42 -31.88
C LYS A 236 -15.57 -20.23 -33.19
N ALA A 237 -14.84 -21.35 -33.21
CA ALA A 237 -14.77 -22.25 -34.35
C ALA A 237 -16.04 -23.14 -34.44
N GLU A 238 -16.54 -23.65 -33.33
CA GLU A 238 -17.77 -24.47 -33.33
C GLU A 238 -19.04 -23.68 -33.65
N LYS A 239 -19.13 -22.39 -33.28
CA LYS A 239 -20.28 -21.54 -33.67
C LYS A 239 -20.30 -21.12 -35.14
N LYS A 240 -19.20 -21.35 -35.90
CA LYS A 240 -19.12 -21.02 -37.34
C LYS A 240 -19.55 -22.20 -38.24
N ALA A 241 -19.64 -23.41 -37.67
CA ALA A 241 -20.01 -24.62 -38.40
C ALA A 241 -21.51 -24.94 -38.36
N ALA A 242 -22.33 -24.24 -37.56
CA ALA A 242 -23.75 -24.52 -37.38
C ALA A 242 -24.65 -23.34 -37.84
N LYS A 243 -24.52 -22.91 -39.11
CA LYS A 243 -25.53 -22.06 -39.74
C LYS A 243 -26.04 -22.73 -41.00
N PRO A 244 -27.29 -23.16 -41.04
CA PRO A 244 -27.88 -23.71 -42.28
C PRO A 244 -28.18 -22.58 -43.26
N LYS A 245 -27.88 -22.89 -44.57
CA LYS A 245 -28.28 -22.09 -45.71
C LYS A 245 -29.80 -22.11 -45.85
N ALA A 246 -30.44 -20.96 -45.85
CA ALA A 246 -31.80 -20.83 -46.36
C ALA A 246 -31.97 -19.52 -47.11
N ALA A 247 -32.17 -19.74 -48.41
CA ALA A 247 -33.17 -19.21 -49.32
C ALA A 247 -33.21 -17.70 -49.63
N LYS A 248 -32.85 -17.43 -50.89
CA LYS A 248 -33.15 -16.25 -51.69
C LYS A 248 -34.67 -15.98 -51.71
N LYS A 249 -35.12 -14.75 -51.48
CA LYS A 249 -36.35 -14.20 -52.04
C LYS A 249 -36.15 -12.72 -52.41
N ALA A 250 -36.75 -12.41 -53.54
CA ALA A 250 -36.61 -11.29 -54.43
C ALA A 250 -37.20 -9.95 -53.93
N PRO A 251 -37.01 -8.85 -54.70
CA PRO A 251 -37.21 -7.48 -54.24
C PRO A 251 -38.67 -6.99 -54.38
N LYS A 252 -39.14 -6.10 -53.50
CA LYS A 252 -40.37 -5.34 -53.69
C LYS A 252 -40.17 -3.85 -53.43
N ALA A 253 -40.32 -3.14 -54.51
CA ALA A 253 -41.04 -1.89 -54.81
C ALA A 253 -40.97 -0.70 -53.82
N LYS A 254 -40.60 0.42 -54.42
CA LYS A 254 -40.75 1.81 -54.04
C LYS A 254 -42.18 2.15 -53.61
N ALA A 255 -42.33 2.94 -52.55
CA ALA A 255 -43.46 3.85 -52.37
C ALA A 255 -42.96 5.18 -51.83
N ALA A 256 -43.21 6.20 -52.61
CA ALA A 256 -42.99 7.63 -52.31
C ALA A 256 -44.13 8.16 -51.40
N ALA A 257 -43.81 8.96 -50.44
CA ALA A 257 -44.78 9.86 -49.78
C ALA A 257 -44.11 11.12 -49.27
N LYS A 258 -44.25 12.19 -50.00
CA LYS A 258 -44.78 13.52 -49.71
C LYS A 258 -44.35 14.19 -48.43
N LYS A 259 -43.62 15.32 -48.64
CA LYS A 259 -43.49 16.50 -47.76
C LYS A 259 -44.86 17.15 -47.50
N PRO A 260 -45.13 17.74 -46.37
CA PRO A 260 -45.95 18.95 -46.30
C PRO A 260 -45.16 20.20 -45.98
N ALA A 261 -45.78 21.25 -46.47
CA ALA A 261 -45.23 22.59 -46.70
C ALA A 261 -45.12 23.48 -45.44
N LYS A 262 -44.28 24.50 -45.61
CA LYS A 262 -44.17 25.75 -44.86
C LYS A 262 -45.51 26.30 -44.37
N LYS A 263 -45.50 26.82 -43.12
CA LYS A 263 -46.35 28.00 -42.76
C LYS A 263 -45.45 29.12 -42.26
N ALA A 264 -45.66 30.26 -42.89
CA ALA A 264 -44.98 31.52 -42.67
C ALA A 264 -45.69 32.35 -41.58
N ALA A 265 -44.91 33.11 -40.89
CA ALA A 265 -45.06 34.46 -40.30
C ALA A 265 -46.27 34.77 -39.40
N PRO A 266 -46.25 35.79 -38.53
CA PRO A 266 -46.05 37.17 -38.98
C PRO A 266 -45.13 38.05 -38.12
N LYS A 267 -44.65 39.11 -38.77
CA LYS A 267 -44.04 40.33 -38.21
C LYS A 267 -44.99 41.05 -37.25
N LYS A 268 -44.50 41.52 -36.11
CA LYS A 268 -45.07 42.68 -35.43
C LYS A 268 -44.01 43.77 -35.31
N LYS A 269 -44.43 44.94 -35.80
CA LYS A 269 -43.81 46.27 -35.74
C LYS A 269 -44.07 46.92 -34.39
N GLY A 270 -43.23 47.88 -34.10
CA GLY A 270 -43.48 49.05 -33.26
C GLY A 270 -42.92 48.90 -31.85
N GLY A 271 -42.20 49.74 -31.28
CA GLY A 271 -41.97 51.16 -31.42
C GLY A 271 -41.81 51.75 -30.02
N LYS A 272 -40.83 52.32 -29.74
CA LYS A 272 -40.37 53.55 -29.07
C LYS A 272 -39.02 53.34 -28.44
#